data_8b91fb80e9c00d3a8800bc158b3b4d76
#
_entry.id   8b91fb80e9c00d3a8800bc158b3b4d76
#
_cell.length_a   1.000
_cell.length_b   1.000
_cell.length_c   1.000
_cell.angle_alpha   90.00
_cell.angle_beta   90.00
_cell.angle_gamma   90.00
#
_symmetry.space_group_name_H-M   'P 1'
#
loop_
_entity.id
_entity.type
_entity.pdbx_description
1 polymer ?
#
loop_
_entity_poly.entity_id
_entity_poly.type
_entity_poly.pdbx_seq_one_letter_code
_entity_poly.pdbx_strand_id
1 'polypeptide(L)'
;MISSRLFTLLLFFALALIGLQLVSGIWLFIEKFGLLPSQVYLYFAGDEKNFITAKSFEGLLETAVPHFLAISTTIFVYAHFLLFTEVISQKKKFLLISALFISAIIDIFSPLGIIYEYEIFAWTKVLAFWSFEFLMGVLLFVLFQATFYRTSRD
;
A
#
# COMPACT_ATOMS: atom_id res chain seq x y z
N MET A 1 -22.97 1.86 -24.64
CA MET A 1 -22.23 0.63 -24.33
C MET A 1 -20.74 0.89 -24.58
N ILE A 2 -19.90 0.87 -23.53
CA ILE A 2 -18.46 1.00 -23.70
C ILE A 2 -17.97 -0.26 -24.39
N SER A 3 -17.17 -0.15 -25.48
CA SER A 3 -16.63 -1.33 -26.14
C SER A 3 -15.75 -2.13 -25.17
N SER A 4 -15.82 -3.45 -25.22
CA SER A 4 -14.99 -4.34 -24.36
C SER A 4 -13.51 -4.01 -24.49
N ARG A 5 -13.04 -3.66 -25.69
CA ARG A 5 -11.66 -3.25 -25.99
C ARG A 5 -11.25 -1.96 -25.26
N LEU A 6 -12.12 -0.96 -25.20
CA LEU A 6 -11.80 0.29 -24.51
C LEU A 6 -11.68 0.07 -23.00
N PHE A 7 -12.58 -0.72 -22.42
CA PHE A 7 -12.50 -1.09 -21.00
C PHE A 7 -11.19 -1.84 -20.66
N THR A 8 -10.83 -2.83 -21.48
CA THR A 8 -9.58 -3.57 -21.32
C THR A 8 -8.35 -2.67 -21.40
N LEU A 9 -8.34 -1.73 -22.35
CA LEU A 9 -7.25 -0.75 -22.49
C LEU A 9 -7.12 0.15 -21.24
N LEU A 10 -8.25 0.70 -20.77
CA LEU A 10 -8.27 1.54 -19.58
C LEU A 10 -7.77 0.77 -18.34
N LEU A 11 -8.22 -0.46 -18.17
CA LEU A 11 -7.80 -1.29 -17.04
C LEU A 11 -6.30 -1.62 -17.14
N PHE A 12 -5.77 -1.92 -18.33
CA PHE A 12 -4.35 -2.14 -18.55
C PHE A 12 -3.50 -0.95 -18.13
N PHE A 13 -3.85 0.26 -18.57
CA PHE A 13 -3.14 1.47 -18.14
C PHE A 13 -3.25 1.72 -16.64
N ALA A 14 -4.43 1.49 -16.05
CA ALA A 14 -4.62 1.63 -14.63
C ALA A 14 -3.72 0.65 -13.83
N LEU A 15 -3.65 -0.62 -14.26
CA LEU A 15 -2.78 -1.62 -13.64
C LEU A 15 -1.30 -1.28 -13.81
N ALA A 16 -0.89 -0.77 -14.98
CA ALA A 16 0.49 -0.34 -15.22
C ALA A 16 0.89 0.83 -14.30
N LEU A 17 0.02 1.83 -14.15
CA LEU A 17 0.29 2.98 -13.27
C LEU A 17 0.41 2.57 -11.81
N ILE A 18 -0.46 1.69 -11.33
CA ILE A 18 -0.35 1.15 -9.96
C ILE A 18 0.90 0.32 -9.78
N GLY A 19 1.27 -0.51 -10.77
CA GLY A 19 2.53 -1.26 -10.72
C GLY A 19 3.74 -0.34 -10.56
N LEU A 20 3.78 0.76 -11.34
CA LEU A 20 4.80 1.79 -11.19
C LEU A 20 4.77 2.46 -9.81
N GLN A 21 3.58 2.73 -9.27
CA GLN A 21 3.42 3.31 -7.94
C GLN A 21 3.97 2.37 -6.85
N LEU A 22 3.69 1.06 -6.90
CA LEU A 22 4.23 0.08 -5.95
C LEU A 22 5.77 0.02 -6.02
N VAL A 23 6.34 -0.08 -7.22
CA VAL A 23 7.80 -0.08 -7.40
C VAL A 23 8.42 1.19 -6.84
N SER A 24 7.85 2.36 -7.13
CA SER A 24 8.35 3.64 -6.62
C SER A 24 8.17 3.76 -5.10
N GLY A 25 7.09 3.21 -4.55
CA GLY A 25 6.82 3.15 -3.11
C GLY A 25 7.88 2.32 -2.37
N ILE A 26 8.18 1.12 -2.88
CA ILE A 26 9.23 0.25 -2.34
C ILE A 26 10.59 0.96 -2.40
N TRP A 27 10.93 1.55 -3.54
CA TRP A 27 12.19 2.28 -3.70
C TRP A 27 12.31 3.41 -2.68
N LEU A 28 11.27 4.25 -2.60
CA LEU A 28 11.26 5.38 -1.68
C LEU A 28 11.33 4.93 -0.21
N PHE A 29 10.67 3.83 0.15
CA PHE A 29 10.72 3.28 1.49
C PHE A 29 12.16 2.86 1.86
N ILE A 30 12.84 2.13 0.97
CA ILE A 30 14.20 1.67 1.18
C ILE A 30 15.18 2.84 1.30
N GLU A 31 15.11 3.81 0.40
CA GLU A 31 15.98 4.98 0.41
C GLU A 31 15.77 5.87 1.65
N LYS A 32 14.52 6.02 2.08
CA LYS A 32 14.17 6.95 3.17
C LYS A 32 14.31 6.34 4.55
N PHE A 33 13.91 5.09 4.71
CA PHE A 33 13.82 4.42 6.01
C PHE A 33 14.82 3.29 6.18
N GLY A 34 15.39 2.77 5.08
CA GLY A 34 16.17 1.54 5.10
C GLY A 34 15.30 0.28 5.20
N LEU A 35 15.95 -0.87 5.41
CA LEU A 35 15.29 -2.17 5.50
C LEU A 35 15.09 -2.66 6.95
N LEU A 36 15.85 -2.10 7.88
CA LEU A 36 15.87 -2.56 9.27
C LEU A 36 14.93 -1.72 10.16
N PRO A 37 14.20 -2.34 11.07
CA PRO A 37 13.37 -1.62 12.03
C PRO A 37 14.13 -0.57 12.85
N SER A 38 15.40 -0.83 13.18
CA SER A 38 16.27 0.13 13.87
C SER A 38 16.49 1.42 13.05
N GLN A 39 16.63 1.31 11.73
CA GLN A 39 16.76 2.47 10.84
C GLN A 39 15.46 3.28 10.78
N VAL A 40 14.32 2.57 10.67
CA VAL A 40 12.99 3.17 10.73
C VAL A 40 12.79 3.91 12.06
N TYR A 41 13.21 3.29 13.18
CA TYR A 41 13.13 3.91 14.50
C TYR A 41 13.92 5.22 14.55
N LEU A 42 15.20 5.18 14.17
CA LEU A 42 16.06 6.36 14.17
C LEU A 42 15.55 7.50 13.25
N TYR A 43 14.91 7.15 12.14
CA TYR A 43 14.31 8.14 11.25
C TYR A 43 13.19 8.95 11.93
N PHE A 44 12.34 8.29 12.73
CA PHE A 44 11.19 8.94 13.37
C PHE A 44 11.51 9.47 14.77
N ALA A 45 12.20 8.67 15.59
CA ALA A 45 12.56 9.04 16.96
C ALA A 45 13.75 10.00 17.05
N GLY A 46 14.51 10.12 15.94
CA GLY A 46 15.74 10.91 15.89
C GLY A 46 16.97 10.10 16.24
N ASP A 47 18.13 10.66 15.94
CA ASP A 47 19.46 10.10 16.24
C ASP A 47 20.38 11.23 16.65
N GLU A 48 20.62 11.39 17.94
CA GLU A 48 21.49 12.44 18.49
C GLU A 48 22.93 12.32 18.00
N LYS A 49 23.42 11.10 17.75
CA LYS A 49 24.80 10.84 17.27
C LYS A 49 25.02 11.36 15.86
N ASN A 50 23.98 11.32 15.03
CA ASN A 50 23.99 11.79 13.65
C ASN A 50 23.27 13.12 13.45
N PHE A 51 22.96 13.85 14.54
CA PHE A 51 22.26 15.14 14.53
C PHE A 51 20.90 15.12 13.80
N ILE A 52 20.20 13.98 13.84
CA ILE A 52 18.87 13.82 13.26
C ILE A 52 17.85 14.12 14.36
N THR A 53 17.05 15.16 14.15
CA THR A 53 15.96 15.53 15.08
C THR A 53 14.77 14.59 14.93
N ALA A 54 14.14 14.23 16.05
CA ALA A 54 12.89 13.48 16.06
C ALA A 54 11.81 14.19 15.23
N LYS A 55 10.95 13.41 14.57
CA LYS A 55 9.78 13.96 13.85
C LYS A 55 8.76 14.48 14.84
N SER A 56 8.21 15.65 14.57
CA SER A 56 7.10 16.19 15.35
C SER A 56 5.79 15.50 14.98
N PHE A 57 4.82 15.52 15.88
CA PHE A 57 3.46 15.05 15.61
C PHE A 57 2.84 15.76 14.38
N GLU A 58 3.03 17.07 14.29
CA GLU A 58 2.54 17.87 13.16
C GLU A 58 3.18 17.42 11.83
N GLY A 59 4.50 17.26 11.78
CA GLY A 59 5.20 16.76 10.59
C GLY A 59 4.79 15.33 10.18
N LEU A 60 4.37 14.48 11.15
CA LEU A 60 3.76 13.20 10.84
C LEU A 60 2.38 13.36 10.20
N LEU A 61 1.53 14.24 10.70
CA LEU A 61 0.21 14.48 10.14
C LEU A 61 0.28 15.05 8.72
N GLU A 62 1.19 15.99 8.47
CA GLU A 62 1.42 16.55 7.13
C GLU A 62 1.73 15.45 6.09
N THR A 63 2.42 14.41 6.51
CA THR A 63 2.73 13.26 5.64
C THR A 63 1.58 12.23 5.63
N ALA A 64 1.01 11.91 6.78
CA ALA A 64 0.02 10.86 6.92
C ALA A 64 -1.31 11.19 6.22
N VAL A 65 -1.78 12.44 6.28
CA VAL A 65 -3.08 12.82 5.72
C VAL A 65 -3.15 12.62 4.19
N PRO A 66 -2.19 13.12 3.38
CA PRO A 66 -2.18 12.84 1.94
C PRO A 66 -2.04 11.35 1.62
N HIS A 67 -1.20 10.62 2.37
CA HIS A 67 -1.04 9.18 2.19
C HIS A 67 -2.32 8.41 2.50
N PHE A 68 -3.00 8.77 3.59
CA PHE A 68 -4.27 8.15 3.96
C PHE A 68 -5.31 8.32 2.85
N LEU A 69 -5.45 9.52 2.30
CA LEU A 69 -6.38 9.78 1.21
C LEU A 69 -6.00 9.01 -0.05
N ALA A 70 -4.73 9.05 -0.45
CA ALA A 70 -4.25 8.37 -1.66
C ALA A 70 -4.41 6.84 -1.56
N ILE A 71 -3.96 6.24 -0.46
CA ILE A 71 -4.00 4.80 -0.24
C ILE A 71 -5.45 4.30 -0.13
N SER A 72 -6.29 4.98 0.66
CA SER A 72 -7.69 4.57 0.84
C SER A 72 -8.48 4.66 -0.48
N THR A 73 -8.26 5.71 -1.27
CA THR A 73 -8.88 5.85 -2.60
C THR A 73 -8.39 4.76 -3.55
N THR A 74 -7.09 4.47 -3.56
CA THR A 74 -6.51 3.40 -4.37
C THR A 74 -7.11 2.04 -4.02
N ILE A 75 -7.11 1.67 -2.72
CA ILE A 75 -7.70 0.41 -2.27
C ILE A 75 -9.19 0.36 -2.67
N PHE A 76 -9.94 1.43 -2.43
CA PHE A 76 -11.37 1.50 -2.74
C PHE A 76 -11.64 1.24 -4.23
N VAL A 77 -10.94 1.93 -5.12
CA VAL A 77 -11.11 1.78 -6.56
C VAL A 77 -10.79 0.37 -7.03
N TYR A 78 -9.64 -0.19 -6.63
CA TYR A 78 -9.24 -1.53 -7.09
C TYR A 78 -10.01 -2.65 -6.41
N ALA A 79 -10.40 -2.49 -5.14
CA ALA A 79 -11.33 -3.40 -4.48
C ALA A 79 -12.70 -3.40 -5.18
N HIS A 80 -13.16 -2.24 -5.65
CA HIS A 80 -14.40 -2.15 -6.42
C HIS A 80 -14.31 -2.99 -7.71
N PHE A 81 -13.23 -2.87 -8.48
CA PHE A 81 -13.01 -3.75 -9.63
C PHE A 81 -12.95 -5.23 -9.26
N LEU A 82 -12.32 -5.57 -8.14
CA LEU A 82 -12.22 -6.95 -7.66
C LEU A 82 -13.61 -7.57 -7.40
N LEU A 83 -14.58 -6.79 -6.92
CA LEU A 83 -15.93 -7.30 -6.65
C LEU A 83 -16.60 -7.86 -7.91
N PHE A 84 -16.31 -7.32 -9.08
CA PHE A 84 -16.87 -7.74 -10.36
C PHE A 84 -16.11 -8.88 -11.04
N THR A 85 -15.03 -9.39 -10.45
CA THR A 85 -14.30 -10.53 -11.00
C THR A 85 -14.89 -11.84 -10.50
N GLU A 86 -14.70 -12.94 -11.26
CA GLU A 86 -15.07 -14.30 -10.86
C GLU A 86 -13.82 -15.17 -10.59
N VAL A 87 -12.63 -14.59 -10.64
CA VAL A 87 -11.35 -15.32 -10.54
C VAL A 87 -11.13 -15.92 -9.15
N ILE A 88 -11.60 -15.24 -8.11
CA ILE A 88 -11.49 -15.71 -6.73
C ILE A 88 -12.85 -15.67 -6.01
N SER A 89 -13.00 -16.54 -5.00
CA SER A 89 -14.25 -16.64 -4.22
C SER A 89 -14.51 -15.37 -3.39
N GLN A 90 -15.78 -15.13 -3.05
CA GLN A 90 -16.19 -13.97 -2.24
C GLN A 90 -15.47 -13.89 -0.88
N LYS A 91 -15.24 -15.05 -0.23
CA LYS A 91 -14.48 -15.10 1.03
C LYS A 91 -13.05 -14.61 0.86
N LYS A 92 -12.38 -14.99 -0.24
CA LYS A 92 -11.01 -14.54 -0.55
C LYS A 92 -10.97 -13.05 -0.87
N LYS A 93 -11.96 -12.51 -1.59
CA LYS A 93 -12.10 -11.07 -1.85
C LYS A 93 -12.21 -10.30 -0.55
N PHE A 94 -13.14 -10.71 0.33
CA PHE A 94 -13.34 -10.08 1.63
C PHE A 94 -12.05 -10.08 2.47
N LEU A 95 -11.37 -11.24 2.55
CA LEU A 95 -10.12 -11.35 3.30
C LEU A 95 -9.03 -10.42 2.74
N LEU A 96 -8.85 -10.41 1.41
CA LEU A 96 -7.84 -9.57 0.75
C LEU A 96 -8.11 -8.08 0.98
N ILE A 97 -9.35 -7.63 0.79
CA ILE A 97 -9.74 -6.23 1.00
C ILE A 97 -9.54 -5.82 2.46
N SER A 98 -10.01 -6.66 3.41
CA SER A 98 -9.85 -6.36 4.84
C SER A 98 -8.39 -6.30 5.26
N ALA A 99 -7.56 -7.24 4.77
CA ALA A 99 -6.14 -7.27 5.07
C ALA A 99 -5.41 -6.04 4.50
N LEU A 100 -5.78 -5.59 3.29
CA LEU A 100 -5.25 -4.36 2.69
C LEU A 100 -5.56 -3.12 3.54
N PHE A 101 -6.81 -2.94 3.95
CA PHE A 101 -7.16 -1.79 4.80
C PHE A 101 -6.47 -1.86 6.16
N ILE A 102 -6.42 -3.02 6.80
CA ILE A 102 -5.77 -3.20 8.11
C ILE A 102 -4.26 -2.90 8.00
N SER A 103 -3.57 -3.46 7.00
CA SER A 103 -2.14 -3.21 6.80
C SER A 103 -1.85 -1.74 6.50
N ALA A 104 -2.68 -1.09 5.68
CA ALA A 104 -2.56 0.34 5.39
C ALA A 104 -2.73 1.22 6.64
N ILE A 105 -3.74 0.94 7.46
CA ILE A 105 -3.99 1.67 8.72
C ILE A 105 -2.78 1.50 9.66
N ILE A 106 -2.33 0.28 9.84
CA ILE A 106 -1.18 0.00 10.72
C ILE A 106 0.07 0.70 10.17
N ASP A 107 0.31 0.65 8.85
CA ASP A 107 1.46 1.30 8.23
C ASP A 107 1.46 2.82 8.45
N ILE A 108 0.32 3.48 8.27
CA ILE A 108 0.19 4.94 8.39
C ILE A 108 0.32 5.40 9.86
N PHE A 109 -0.24 4.63 10.80
CA PHE A 109 -0.30 5.04 12.21
C PHE A 109 0.87 4.54 13.07
N SER A 110 1.64 3.55 12.63
CA SER A 110 2.83 3.06 13.36
C SER A 110 3.84 4.16 13.74
N PRO A 111 4.13 5.17 12.87
CA PRO A 111 5.04 6.25 13.22
C PRO A 111 4.64 7.04 14.47
N LEU A 112 3.33 7.10 14.80
CA LEU A 112 2.87 7.74 16.04
C LEU A 112 3.44 7.04 17.28
N GLY A 113 3.45 5.70 17.30
CA GLY A 113 4.04 4.97 18.41
C GLY A 113 5.56 5.17 18.50
N ILE A 114 6.24 5.34 17.36
CA ILE A 114 7.70 5.53 17.32
C ILE A 114 8.09 6.89 17.93
N ILE A 115 7.39 7.98 17.61
CA ILE A 115 7.71 9.29 18.20
C ILE A 115 7.45 9.39 19.71
N TYR A 116 6.67 8.44 20.26
CA TYR A 116 6.52 8.26 21.70
C TYR A 116 7.50 7.23 22.28
N GLU A 117 8.59 6.93 21.57
CA GLU A 117 9.70 6.06 21.96
C GLU A 117 9.33 4.58 22.13
N TYR A 118 8.21 4.11 21.57
CA TYR A 118 7.87 2.69 21.55
C TYR A 118 8.51 1.97 20.37
N GLU A 119 9.64 1.35 20.59
CA GLU A 119 10.47 0.69 19.56
C GLU A 119 9.73 -0.42 18.78
N ILE A 120 8.77 -1.10 19.42
CA ILE A 120 7.94 -2.13 18.78
C ILE A 120 7.18 -1.62 17.55
N PHE A 121 6.85 -0.34 17.49
CA PHE A 121 6.15 0.24 16.35
C PHE A 121 7.04 0.39 15.12
N ALA A 122 8.37 0.35 15.24
CA ALA A 122 9.27 0.28 14.09
C ALA A 122 9.16 -1.07 13.39
N TRP A 123 9.08 -2.18 14.14
CA TRP A 123 8.78 -3.50 13.59
C TRP A 123 7.41 -3.54 12.94
N THR A 124 6.41 -2.99 13.63
CA THR A 124 5.05 -2.90 13.11
C THR A 124 4.98 -2.15 11.79
N LYS A 125 5.70 -1.03 11.68
CA LYS A 125 5.81 -0.23 10.44
C LYS A 125 6.39 -1.04 9.29
N VAL A 126 7.52 -1.70 9.51
CA VAL A 126 8.18 -2.51 8.47
C VAL A 126 7.28 -3.66 8.01
N LEU A 127 6.71 -4.41 8.97
CA LEU A 127 5.82 -5.54 8.66
C LEU A 127 4.55 -5.09 7.94
N ALA A 128 3.93 -4.00 8.38
CA ALA A 128 2.72 -3.47 7.76
C ALA A 128 2.97 -2.99 6.33
N PHE A 129 4.08 -2.27 6.10
CA PHE A 129 4.47 -1.84 4.77
C PHE A 129 4.66 -3.02 3.81
N TRP A 130 5.49 -4.00 4.17
CA TRP A 130 5.72 -5.16 3.30
C TRP A 130 4.47 -6.02 3.09
N SER A 131 3.62 -6.15 4.13
CA SER A 131 2.33 -6.83 4.01
C SER A 131 1.42 -6.09 3.03
N PHE A 132 1.36 -4.77 3.11
CA PHE A 132 0.56 -3.93 2.21
C PHE A 132 1.04 -4.07 0.76
N GLU A 133 2.34 -3.91 0.49
CA GLU A 133 2.92 -4.04 -0.84
C GLU A 133 2.68 -5.44 -1.44
N PHE A 134 2.85 -6.50 -0.65
CA PHE A 134 2.56 -7.86 -1.08
C PHE A 134 1.08 -8.05 -1.42
N LEU A 135 0.18 -7.62 -0.55
CA LEU A 135 -1.27 -7.74 -0.77
C LEU A 135 -1.75 -6.92 -1.98
N MET A 136 -1.19 -5.74 -2.19
CA MET A 136 -1.45 -4.95 -3.40
C MET A 136 -0.95 -5.68 -4.65
N GLY A 137 0.22 -6.29 -4.62
CA GLY A 137 0.73 -7.14 -5.70
C GLY A 137 -0.22 -8.32 -6.01
N VAL A 138 -0.75 -8.98 -4.97
CA VAL A 138 -1.77 -10.04 -5.13
C VAL A 138 -3.04 -9.49 -5.76
N LEU A 139 -3.53 -8.34 -5.30
CA LEU A 139 -4.71 -7.69 -5.87
C LEU A 139 -4.53 -7.39 -7.37
N LEU A 140 -3.39 -6.77 -7.73
CA LEU A 140 -3.06 -6.48 -9.12
C LEU A 140 -2.98 -7.75 -9.98
N PHE A 141 -2.36 -8.80 -9.48
CA PHE A 141 -2.27 -10.08 -10.17
C PHE A 141 -3.64 -10.70 -10.43
N VAL A 142 -4.55 -10.68 -9.46
CA VAL A 142 -5.91 -11.17 -9.62
C VAL A 142 -6.68 -10.35 -10.65
N LEU A 143 -6.56 -9.02 -10.63
CA LEU A 143 -7.21 -8.14 -11.61
C LEU A 143 -6.62 -8.34 -13.02
N PHE A 144 -5.32 -8.52 -13.13
CA PHE A 144 -4.65 -8.84 -14.40
C PHE A 144 -5.19 -10.16 -14.97
N GLN A 145 -5.26 -11.22 -14.16
CA GLN A 145 -5.86 -12.49 -14.60
C GLN A 145 -7.31 -12.33 -15.04
N ALA A 146 -8.12 -11.54 -14.32
CA ALA A 146 -9.52 -11.29 -14.66
C ALA A 146 -9.66 -10.63 -16.04
N THR A 147 -8.73 -9.75 -16.40
CA THR A 147 -8.72 -9.06 -17.70
C THR A 147 -8.50 -10.04 -18.84
N PHE A 148 -7.53 -10.96 -18.71
CA PHE A 148 -7.24 -11.97 -19.74
C PHE A 148 -8.33 -13.05 -19.84
N TYR A 149 -8.88 -13.47 -18.70
CA TYR A 149 -9.93 -14.46 -18.68
C TYR A 149 -11.20 -14.00 -19.40
N ARG A 150 -11.51 -12.71 -19.32
CA ARG A 150 -12.64 -12.11 -20.03
C ARG A 150 -12.40 -12.03 -21.55
N THR A 151 -11.20 -11.67 -21.97
CA THR A 151 -10.84 -11.51 -23.39
C THR A 151 -10.86 -12.85 -24.15
N SER A 152 -10.71 -14.00 -23.47
CA SER A 152 -10.76 -15.33 -24.09
C SER A 152 -12.19 -15.89 -24.25
N ARG A 153 -13.21 -15.22 -23.72
CA ARG A 153 -14.62 -15.62 -23.82
C ARG A 153 -15.44 -14.80 -24.84
N ASP A 154 -14.91 -13.64 -25.24
CA ASP A 154 -15.47 -12.76 -26.30
C ASP A 154 -14.81 -13.05 -27.66
#